data_8883282b4306965467d073eaeaa80ea4
#
_entry.id   8883282b4306965467d073eaeaa80ea4
#
_cell.length_a   1.000
_cell.length_b   1.000
_cell.length_c   1.000
_cell.angle_alpha   90.00
_cell.angle_beta   90.00
_cell.angle_gamma   90.00
#
_symmetry.space_group_name_H-M   'P 1'
#
loop_
_entity.id
_entity.type
_entity.pdbx_description
1 polymer ?
#
loop_
_entity_poly.entity_id
_entity_poly.type
_entity_poly.pdbx_seq_one_letter_code
_entity_poly.pdbx_strand_id
1 'polypeptide(L)'
;MLEVGIGTGLNLPLYPGHCRITGIDLSEEMLEKAQEKVVELALNNVTLKAMDATVMDFGDDEFDSAVATYTISAVPDPVGVLREMRRVVKPGGGIVVLNHFRSHRPVVGRIEDLVAPVCTRLGWKSNLPLEPLLQQVGLAPEIDTKVNLFNGWRLIKCVNRK
;
A
#
# COMPACT_ATOMS: atom_id res chain seq x y z
N MET A 1 10.28 7.79 5.46
CA MET A 1 9.45 6.68 4.94
C MET A 1 8.50 7.18 3.87
N LEU A 2 8.06 6.30 2.97
CA LEU A 2 7.05 6.58 1.94
C LEU A 2 5.71 5.96 2.33
N GLU A 3 4.59 6.68 2.17
CA GLU A 3 3.24 6.12 2.18
C GLU A 3 2.63 6.22 0.79
N VAL A 4 2.27 5.07 0.21
CA VAL A 4 1.71 4.94 -1.14
C VAL A 4 0.19 4.83 -1.05
N GLY A 5 -0.52 5.71 -1.75
CA GLY A 5 -1.97 5.84 -1.65
C GLY A 5 -2.39 6.38 -0.28
N ILE A 6 -1.83 7.53 0.11
CA ILE A 6 -2.08 8.12 1.43
C ILE A 6 -3.55 8.53 1.65
N GLY A 7 -4.31 8.71 0.55
CA GLY A 7 -5.70 9.11 0.60
C GLY A 7 -5.89 10.40 1.39
N THR A 8 -6.83 10.37 2.34
CA THR A 8 -7.13 11.51 3.22
C THR A 8 -6.23 11.59 4.46
N GLY A 9 -5.10 10.86 4.49
CA GLY A 9 -4.13 10.92 5.57
C GLY A 9 -4.58 10.27 6.88
N LEU A 10 -5.41 9.22 6.83
CA LEU A 10 -5.92 8.56 8.05
C LEU A 10 -4.84 7.94 8.91
N ASN A 11 -3.73 7.52 8.33
CA ASN A 11 -2.61 6.92 9.07
C ASN A 11 -1.65 7.96 9.67
N LEU A 12 -1.67 9.20 9.22
CA LEU A 12 -0.73 10.23 9.65
C LEU A 12 -0.58 10.36 11.18
N PRO A 13 -1.69 10.37 11.96
CA PRO A 13 -1.59 10.46 13.42
C PRO A 13 -0.98 9.23 14.10
N LEU A 14 -0.88 8.12 13.39
CA LEU A 14 -0.40 6.84 13.93
C LEU A 14 1.13 6.69 13.81
N TYR A 15 1.77 7.51 12.96
CA TYR A 15 3.20 7.46 12.79
C TYR A 15 3.95 8.17 13.92
N PRO A 16 5.07 7.61 14.38
CA PRO A 16 5.90 8.28 15.38
C PRO A 16 6.40 9.64 14.88
N GLY A 17 6.39 10.67 15.75
CA GLY A 17 6.75 12.03 15.36
C GLY A 17 8.19 12.23 14.86
N HIS A 18 9.09 11.27 15.09
CA HIS A 18 10.45 11.30 14.54
C HIS A 18 10.55 10.78 13.11
N CYS A 19 9.49 10.17 12.57
CA CYS A 19 9.46 9.68 11.18
C CYS A 19 9.22 10.86 10.22
N ARG A 20 10.09 11.04 9.23
CA ARG A 20 9.78 11.89 8.07
C ARG A 20 8.94 11.08 7.08
N ILE A 21 7.78 11.61 6.73
CA ILE A 21 6.78 10.93 5.89
C ILE A 21 6.67 11.68 4.57
N THR A 22 6.83 10.96 3.47
CA THR A 22 6.39 11.40 2.15
C THR A 22 5.17 10.58 1.80
N GLY A 23 4.00 11.24 1.62
CA GLY A 23 2.77 10.60 1.21
C GLY A 23 2.47 10.91 -0.26
N ILE A 24 2.15 9.89 -1.04
CA ILE A 24 1.74 10.06 -2.43
C ILE A 24 0.33 9.53 -2.66
N ASP A 25 -0.41 10.21 -3.51
CA ASP A 25 -1.71 9.76 -4.03
C ASP A 25 -1.89 10.29 -5.45
N LEU A 26 -2.69 9.59 -6.27
CA LEU A 26 -3.03 10.05 -7.61
C LEU A 26 -4.13 11.12 -7.57
N SER A 27 -4.98 11.12 -6.54
CA SER A 27 -6.10 12.02 -6.37
C SER A 27 -5.70 13.29 -5.63
N GLU A 28 -5.70 14.41 -6.33
CA GLU A 28 -5.47 15.73 -5.72
C GLU A 28 -6.52 16.05 -4.65
N GLU A 29 -7.79 15.67 -4.86
CA GLU A 29 -8.87 15.85 -3.87
C GLU A 29 -8.58 15.12 -2.55
N MET A 30 -7.99 13.90 -2.63
CA MET A 30 -7.57 13.15 -1.42
C MET A 30 -6.41 13.84 -0.72
N LEU A 31 -5.45 14.36 -1.50
CA LEU A 31 -4.30 15.09 -0.95
C LEU A 31 -4.70 16.41 -0.29
N GLU A 32 -5.69 17.13 -0.82
CA GLU A 32 -6.25 18.32 -0.16
C GLU A 32 -6.77 17.98 1.24
N LYS A 33 -7.56 16.91 1.37
CA LYS A 33 -8.05 16.43 2.68
C LYS A 33 -6.92 15.96 3.61
N ALA A 34 -5.88 15.32 3.04
CA ALA A 34 -4.69 14.96 3.81
C ALA A 34 -3.94 16.21 4.30
N GLN A 35 -3.85 17.25 3.47
CA GLN A 35 -3.21 18.51 3.81
C GLN A 35 -3.98 19.24 4.92
N GLU A 36 -5.32 19.26 4.89
CA GLU A 36 -6.14 19.78 5.98
C GLU A 36 -5.79 19.10 7.31
N LYS A 37 -5.65 17.77 7.30
CA LYS A 37 -5.27 16.99 8.47
C LYS A 37 -3.84 17.28 8.94
N VAL A 38 -2.89 17.46 8.02
CA VAL A 38 -1.51 17.87 8.36
C VAL A 38 -1.52 19.19 9.11
N VAL A 39 -2.33 20.16 8.68
CA VAL A 39 -2.48 21.47 9.33
C VAL A 39 -3.19 21.33 10.68
N GLU A 40 -4.33 20.62 10.73
CA GLU A 40 -5.12 20.42 11.95
C GLU A 40 -4.29 19.79 13.08
N LEU A 41 -3.45 18.80 12.74
CA LEU A 41 -2.62 18.07 13.69
C LEU A 41 -1.21 18.67 13.87
N ALA A 42 -0.93 19.81 13.23
CA ALA A 42 0.37 20.49 13.26
C ALA A 42 1.56 19.55 12.93
N LEU A 43 1.41 18.69 11.92
CA LEU A 43 2.43 17.71 11.53
C LEU A 43 3.50 18.38 10.66
N ASN A 44 4.69 18.63 11.22
CA ASN A 44 5.80 19.31 10.53
C ASN A 44 6.75 18.35 9.79
N ASN A 45 6.47 17.06 9.84
CA ASN A 45 7.31 15.97 9.32
C ASN A 45 6.69 15.25 8.12
N VAL A 46 5.64 15.83 7.52
CA VAL A 46 4.88 15.26 6.40
C VAL A 46 5.05 16.12 5.14
N THR A 47 5.30 15.46 4.02
CA THR A 47 5.28 16.05 2.66
C THR A 47 4.29 15.26 1.82
N LEU A 48 3.38 15.94 1.12
CA LEU A 48 2.39 15.32 0.24
C LEU A 48 2.70 15.63 -1.23
N LYS A 49 2.55 14.63 -2.11
CA LYS A 49 2.79 14.79 -3.56
C LYS A 49 1.72 14.06 -4.37
N ALA A 50 1.15 14.74 -5.38
CA ALA A 50 0.34 14.09 -6.41
C ALA A 50 1.27 13.28 -7.31
N MET A 51 1.05 11.94 -7.40
CA MET A 51 1.97 11.08 -8.12
C MET A 51 1.32 9.73 -8.46
N ASP A 52 1.62 9.22 -9.66
CA ASP A 52 1.29 7.84 -10.02
C ASP A 52 2.28 6.88 -9.35
N ALA A 53 1.76 5.99 -8.53
CA ALA A 53 2.57 5.01 -7.81
C ALA A 53 3.19 3.92 -8.71
N THR A 54 2.80 3.83 -9.97
CA THR A 54 3.42 2.91 -10.96
C THR A 54 4.67 3.49 -11.62
N VAL A 55 4.88 4.82 -11.50
CA VAL A 55 6.05 5.54 -12.04
C VAL A 55 6.41 6.65 -11.05
N MET A 56 7.14 6.29 -9.99
CA MET A 56 7.49 7.23 -8.93
C MET A 56 8.69 8.11 -9.31
N ASP A 57 8.51 9.43 -9.19
CA ASP A 57 9.60 10.41 -9.35
C ASP A 57 10.42 10.54 -8.06
N PHE A 58 11.06 9.41 -7.69
CA PHE A 58 12.01 9.28 -6.60
C PHE A 58 13.23 8.49 -7.06
N GLY A 59 14.38 8.76 -6.45
CA GLY A 59 15.61 8.00 -6.69
C GLY A 59 15.52 6.55 -6.18
N ASP A 60 16.39 5.68 -6.70
CA ASP A 60 16.58 4.35 -6.13
C ASP A 60 17.09 4.48 -4.68
N ASP A 61 16.62 3.59 -3.81
CA ASP A 61 17.11 3.51 -2.43
C ASP A 61 16.94 4.80 -1.59
N GLU A 62 15.92 5.61 -1.92
CA GLU A 62 15.70 6.89 -1.26
C GLU A 62 15.07 6.75 0.15
N PHE A 63 14.20 5.76 0.34
CA PHE A 63 13.42 5.59 1.56
C PHE A 63 13.92 4.43 2.43
N ASP A 64 13.86 4.59 3.76
CA ASP A 64 14.16 3.51 4.71
C ASP A 64 13.03 2.46 4.76
N SER A 65 11.81 2.88 4.44
CA SER A 65 10.63 1.99 4.36
C SER A 65 9.54 2.57 3.50
N ALA A 66 8.64 1.69 2.99
CA ALA A 66 7.41 2.07 2.32
C ALA A 66 6.21 1.31 2.88
N VAL A 67 5.07 1.98 2.93
CA VAL A 67 3.78 1.45 3.41
C VAL A 67 2.72 1.69 2.34
N ALA A 68 1.87 0.68 2.09
CA ALA A 68 0.67 0.81 1.27
C ALA A 68 -0.51 0.17 2.00
N THR A 69 -1.51 1.00 2.39
CA THR A 69 -2.71 0.52 3.08
C THR A 69 -3.92 0.70 2.18
N TYR A 70 -4.64 -0.40 1.91
CA TYR A 70 -5.84 -0.44 1.07
C TYR A 70 -5.64 -0.03 -0.40
N THR A 71 -4.40 0.23 -0.81
CA THR A 71 -4.04 0.77 -2.13
C THR A 71 -3.87 -0.31 -3.19
N ILE A 72 -3.18 -1.41 -2.85
CA ILE A 72 -2.74 -2.42 -3.82
C ILE A 72 -3.90 -3.08 -4.57
N SER A 73 -5.07 -3.26 -3.95
CA SER A 73 -6.26 -3.77 -4.63
C SER A 73 -7.03 -2.72 -5.43
N ALA A 74 -6.77 -1.43 -5.19
CA ALA A 74 -7.46 -0.32 -5.84
C ALA A 74 -6.75 0.18 -7.11
N VAL A 75 -5.46 -0.15 -7.29
CA VAL A 75 -4.69 0.30 -8.45
C VAL A 75 -4.87 -0.62 -9.66
N PRO A 76 -4.78 -0.10 -10.90
CA PRO A 76 -4.81 -0.91 -12.12
C PRO A 76 -3.65 -1.89 -12.22
N ASP A 77 -2.42 -1.45 -11.90
CA ASP A 77 -1.20 -2.26 -11.93
C ASP A 77 -0.55 -2.41 -10.54
N PRO A 78 -1.00 -3.38 -9.72
CA PRO A 78 -0.41 -3.64 -8.41
C PRO A 78 1.03 -4.15 -8.47
N VAL A 79 1.43 -4.79 -9.56
CA VAL A 79 2.81 -5.27 -9.76
C VAL A 79 3.75 -4.10 -9.98
N GLY A 80 3.36 -3.14 -10.82
CA GLY A 80 4.10 -1.91 -11.07
C GLY A 80 4.32 -1.12 -9.77
N VAL A 81 3.26 -0.92 -8.98
CA VAL A 81 3.37 -0.23 -7.68
C VAL A 81 4.35 -0.93 -6.74
N LEU A 82 4.27 -2.26 -6.59
CA LEU A 82 5.20 -2.98 -5.71
C LEU A 82 6.64 -3.00 -6.24
N ARG A 83 6.86 -2.98 -7.56
CA ARG A 83 8.19 -2.81 -8.16
C ARG A 83 8.79 -1.46 -7.82
N GLU A 84 8.00 -0.39 -7.94
CA GLU A 84 8.43 0.95 -7.58
C GLU A 84 8.70 1.07 -6.08
N MET A 85 7.82 0.55 -5.20
CA MET A 85 8.09 0.48 -3.76
C MET A 85 9.42 -0.23 -3.47
N ARG A 86 9.69 -1.35 -4.17
CA ARG A 86 10.95 -2.08 -4.02
C ARG A 86 12.14 -1.26 -4.55
N ARG A 87 11.98 -0.52 -5.64
CA ARG A 87 13.03 0.30 -6.23
C ARG A 87 13.46 1.42 -5.29
N VAL A 88 12.48 2.16 -4.76
CA VAL A 88 12.73 3.36 -3.95
C VAL A 88 13.10 3.07 -2.50
N VAL A 89 12.84 1.86 -2.00
CA VAL A 89 13.23 1.45 -0.64
C VAL A 89 14.65 0.89 -0.64
N LYS A 90 15.46 1.33 0.32
CA LYS A 90 16.84 0.88 0.52
C LYS A 90 16.95 -0.64 0.69
N PRO A 91 18.10 -1.25 0.33
CA PRO A 91 18.40 -2.62 0.74
C PRO A 91 18.28 -2.77 2.26
N GLY A 92 17.62 -3.83 2.71
CA GLY A 92 17.31 -4.05 4.14
C GLY A 92 16.12 -3.26 4.67
N GLY A 93 15.56 -2.32 3.90
CA GLY A 93 14.41 -1.53 4.29
C GLY A 93 13.10 -2.31 4.27
N GLY A 94 12.13 -1.85 5.06
CA GLY A 94 10.83 -2.51 5.21
C GLY A 94 9.82 -2.09 4.14
N ILE A 95 9.10 -3.06 3.55
CA ILE A 95 7.94 -2.83 2.69
C ILE A 95 6.73 -3.45 3.37
N VAL A 96 5.74 -2.63 3.72
CA VAL A 96 4.54 -3.07 4.43
C VAL A 96 3.31 -2.85 3.56
N VAL A 97 2.50 -3.88 3.44
CA VAL A 97 1.22 -3.84 2.72
C VAL A 97 0.11 -4.33 3.63
N LEU A 98 -0.92 -3.51 3.81
CA LEU A 98 -2.17 -3.90 4.44
C LEU A 98 -3.27 -3.84 3.41
N ASN A 99 -3.79 -5.00 2.99
CA ASN A 99 -4.79 -5.05 1.94
C ASN A 99 -5.67 -6.29 2.05
N HIS A 100 -6.81 -6.27 1.33
CA HIS A 100 -7.59 -7.47 1.09
C HIS A 100 -6.93 -8.31 0.00
N PHE A 101 -6.79 -9.61 0.26
CA PHE A 101 -6.28 -10.58 -0.71
C PHE A 101 -7.24 -11.77 -0.83
N ARG A 102 -7.21 -12.43 -1.99
CA ARG A 102 -8.03 -13.60 -2.26
C ARG A 102 -7.81 -14.67 -1.20
N SER A 103 -8.90 -15.21 -0.69
CA SER A 103 -8.85 -16.26 0.33
C SER A 103 -8.36 -17.60 -0.25
N HIS A 104 -7.54 -18.30 0.52
CA HIS A 104 -7.13 -19.69 0.20
C HIS A 104 -8.24 -20.72 0.47
N ARG A 105 -9.33 -20.36 1.17
CA ARG A 105 -10.46 -21.24 1.40
C ARG A 105 -11.25 -21.39 0.11
N PRO A 106 -11.44 -22.63 -0.42
CA PRO A 106 -12.02 -22.83 -1.77
C PRO A 106 -13.40 -22.18 -1.95
N VAL A 107 -14.27 -22.29 -0.92
CA VAL A 107 -15.61 -21.71 -0.98
C VAL A 107 -15.57 -20.20 -0.96
N VAL A 108 -14.81 -19.61 -0.05
CA VAL A 108 -14.68 -18.14 0.08
C VAL A 108 -14.02 -17.55 -1.18
N GLY A 109 -12.94 -18.15 -1.67
CA GLY A 109 -12.26 -17.70 -2.87
C GLY A 109 -13.16 -17.74 -4.12
N ARG A 110 -14.04 -18.76 -4.25
CA ARG A 110 -15.04 -18.80 -5.35
C ARG A 110 -16.07 -17.68 -5.24
N ILE A 111 -16.51 -17.36 -4.02
CA ILE A 111 -17.42 -16.21 -3.79
C ILE A 111 -16.73 -14.91 -4.16
N GLU A 112 -15.47 -14.72 -3.73
CA GLU A 112 -14.67 -13.54 -4.09
C GLU A 112 -14.48 -13.40 -5.60
N ASP A 113 -14.23 -14.52 -6.31
CA ASP A 113 -14.14 -14.54 -7.78
C ASP A 113 -15.49 -14.18 -8.44
N LEU A 114 -16.61 -14.65 -7.88
CA LEU A 114 -17.95 -14.35 -8.41
C LEU A 114 -18.33 -12.87 -8.25
N VAL A 115 -17.95 -12.24 -7.13
CA VAL A 115 -18.25 -10.83 -6.88
C VAL A 115 -17.21 -9.87 -7.45
N ALA A 116 -16.05 -10.38 -7.90
CA ALA A 116 -14.95 -9.57 -8.40
C ALA A 116 -15.34 -8.56 -9.51
N PRO A 117 -16.21 -8.89 -10.49
CA PRO A 117 -16.61 -7.92 -11.51
C PRO A 117 -17.35 -6.71 -10.92
N VAL A 118 -18.15 -6.92 -9.87
CA VAL A 118 -18.86 -5.84 -9.17
C VAL A 118 -17.87 -5.00 -8.36
N CYS A 119 -17.00 -5.65 -7.60
CA CYS A 119 -15.98 -4.98 -6.81
C CYS A 119 -15.04 -4.14 -7.69
N THR A 120 -14.64 -4.65 -8.85
CA THR A 120 -13.80 -3.91 -9.81
C THR A 120 -14.48 -2.65 -10.33
N ARG A 121 -15.81 -2.69 -10.57
CA ARG A 121 -16.59 -1.49 -10.93
C ARG A 121 -16.67 -0.48 -9.81
N LEU A 122 -16.55 -0.92 -8.55
CA LEU A 122 -16.51 -0.07 -7.36
C LEU A 122 -15.09 0.41 -7.02
N GLY A 123 -14.08 0.07 -7.85
CA GLY A 123 -12.72 0.58 -7.74
C GLY A 123 -11.74 -0.28 -6.93
N TRP A 124 -12.07 -1.55 -6.64
CA TRP A 124 -11.13 -2.46 -5.96
C TRP A 124 -11.25 -3.92 -6.43
N LYS A 125 -10.16 -4.68 -6.31
CA LYS A 125 -10.08 -6.09 -6.69
C LYS A 125 -10.26 -6.96 -5.45
N SER A 126 -11.37 -7.72 -5.36
CA SER A 126 -11.65 -8.62 -4.22
C SER A 126 -10.86 -9.93 -4.28
N ASN A 127 -10.36 -10.31 -5.46
CA ASN A 127 -9.73 -11.60 -5.73
C ASN A 127 -8.24 -11.50 -6.08
N LEU A 128 -7.54 -10.45 -5.60
CA LEU A 128 -6.11 -10.27 -5.85
C LEU A 128 -5.30 -11.39 -5.18
N PRO A 129 -4.56 -12.24 -5.93
CA PRO A 129 -3.78 -13.32 -5.37
C PRO A 129 -2.45 -12.78 -4.82
N LEU A 130 -2.17 -12.98 -3.52
CA LEU A 130 -0.99 -12.43 -2.87
C LEU A 130 0.31 -13.08 -3.34
N GLU A 131 0.39 -14.41 -3.31
CA GLU A 131 1.64 -15.14 -3.56
C GLU A 131 2.19 -14.89 -4.98
N PRO A 132 1.38 -15.01 -6.07
CA PRO A 132 1.83 -14.68 -7.41
C PRO A 132 2.27 -13.20 -7.54
N LEU A 133 1.58 -12.29 -6.83
CA LEU A 133 1.93 -10.87 -6.84
C LEU A 133 3.32 -10.63 -6.25
N LEU A 134 3.59 -11.17 -5.06
CA LEU A 134 4.89 -11.04 -4.40
C LEU A 134 6.02 -11.72 -5.20
N GLN A 135 5.76 -12.89 -5.77
CA GLN A 135 6.71 -13.60 -6.62
C GLN A 135 7.16 -12.79 -7.84
N GLN A 136 6.21 -12.13 -8.54
CA GLN A 136 6.52 -11.30 -9.72
C GLN A 136 7.44 -10.13 -9.42
N VAL A 137 7.45 -9.65 -8.17
CA VAL A 137 8.31 -8.54 -7.75
C VAL A 137 9.52 -8.99 -6.93
N GLY A 138 9.68 -10.29 -6.70
CA GLY A 138 10.79 -10.85 -5.93
C GLY A 138 10.78 -10.45 -4.46
N LEU A 139 9.59 -10.28 -3.87
CA LEU A 139 9.39 -10.03 -2.45
C LEU A 139 9.00 -11.31 -1.73
N ALA A 140 9.59 -11.54 -0.55
CA ALA A 140 9.23 -12.63 0.35
C ALA A 140 8.74 -12.07 1.69
N PRO A 141 7.57 -12.48 2.17
CA PRO A 141 7.05 -11.98 3.43
C PRO A 141 7.85 -12.55 4.62
N GLU A 142 8.25 -11.67 5.54
CA GLU A 142 8.74 -12.05 6.87
C GLU A 142 7.59 -12.16 7.87
N ILE A 143 6.57 -11.29 7.69
CA ILE A 143 5.33 -11.30 8.47
C ILE A 143 4.18 -11.37 7.50
N ASP A 144 3.24 -12.25 7.79
CA ASP A 144 1.98 -12.42 7.09
C ASP A 144 0.90 -12.73 8.12
N THR A 145 0.16 -11.71 8.50
CA THR A 145 -0.81 -11.78 9.58
C THR A 145 -2.20 -11.39 9.10
N LYS A 146 -3.18 -12.18 9.44
CA LYS A 146 -4.59 -11.88 9.21
C LYS A 146 -5.09 -10.92 10.29
N VAL A 147 -5.67 -9.80 9.85
CA VAL A 147 -5.98 -8.68 10.78
C VAL A 147 -7.45 -8.43 11.01
N ASN A 148 -8.35 -9.29 10.51
CA ASN A 148 -9.78 -9.18 10.76
C ASN A 148 -10.48 -10.53 11.00
N LEU A 149 -11.72 -10.46 11.50
CA LEU A 149 -12.54 -11.62 11.88
C LEU A 149 -12.80 -12.60 10.71
N PHE A 150 -12.87 -12.09 9.45
CA PHE A 150 -13.14 -12.88 8.26
C PHE A 150 -11.88 -13.32 7.51
N ASN A 151 -10.69 -12.96 8.00
CA ASN A 151 -9.39 -13.33 7.42
C ASN A 151 -9.15 -12.91 5.96
N GLY A 152 -9.91 -11.95 5.43
CA GLY A 152 -9.70 -11.40 4.09
C GLY A 152 -8.63 -10.31 4.05
N TRP A 153 -8.39 -9.63 5.18
CA TRP A 153 -7.38 -8.58 5.30
C TRP A 153 -6.09 -9.17 5.85
N ARG A 154 -4.99 -8.89 5.19
CA ARG A 154 -3.64 -9.37 5.57
C ARG A 154 -2.68 -8.20 5.70
N LEU A 155 -1.94 -8.21 6.79
CA LEU A 155 -0.77 -7.36 6.98
C LEU A 155 0.46 -8.16 6.53
N ILE A 156 1.11 -7.69 5.50
CA ILE A 156 2.30 -8.28 4.92
C ILE A 156 3.48 -7.36 5.17
N LYS A 157 4.55 -7.86 5.77
CA LYS A 157 5.82 -7.15 5.85
C LYS A 157 6.90 -7.95 5.13
N CYS A 158 7.55 -7.30 4.18
CA CYS A 158 8.72 -7.82 3.49
C CYS A 158 9.95 -6.98 3.86
N VAL A 159 11.14 -7.59 3.82
CA VAL A 159 12.41 -6.87 3.80
C VAL A 159 12.92 -6.82 2.37
N ASN A 160 13.32 -5.65 1.93
CA ASN A 160 13.86 -5.44 0.59
C ASN A 160 15.26 -6.07 0.48
N ARG A 161 15.31 -7.26 -0.09
CA ARG A 161 16.54 -8.00 -0.35
C ARG A 161 16.95 -7.82 -1.82
N LYS A 162 17.50 -6.65 -2.15
CA LYS A 162 18.08 -6.39 -3.48
C LYS A 162 19.43 -7.10 -3.59
#